data_c5c40cc23ad658e8b13dd444c69edef6
#
_entry.id   c5c40cc23ad658e8b13dd444c69edef6
#
_cell.length_a   1.000
_cell.length_b   1.000
_cell.length_c   1.000
_cell.angle_alpha   90.00
_cell.angle_beta   90.00
_cell.angle_gamma   90.00
#
_symmetry.space_group_name_H-M   'P 1'
#
loop_
_entity.id
_entity.type
_entity.pdbx_description
1 polymer ?
#
loop_
_entity_poly.entity_id
_entity_poly.type
_entity_poly.pdbx_seq_one_letter_code
_entity_poly.pdbx_strand_id
1 'polypeptide(L)'
;MNKKATSTIKPIVKVIGVGCGGNNIVNHISTSHLEGFSFVACDMDAKVLEKSAAATTLQLGTDGLGSGNSPEKARVATEEKTDAIKQLFNDKPSMTFVVTCLGGGCGTGAAPIIARESKKMGITTVALATLPFELEGERRFSQASEGIQNLARNAEALFLLNNQYIKEQYCDLPINQAFAKADNLLMEVTKSLIRAMTKPKQATKRTSRIKEFFKRLKCK
;
A
#
# COMPACT_ATOMS: atom_id res chain seq x y z
N MET A 1 10.47 23.59 -40.71
CA MET A 1 10.97 22.48 -39.86
C MET A 1 10.07 22.39 -38.62
N ASN A 2 9.08 21.50 -38.65
CA ASN A 2 8.17 21.29 -37.52
C ASN A 2 8.82 20.41 -36.46
N LYS A 3 9.15 21.02 -35.31
CA LYS A 3 9.48 20.25 -34.11
C LYS A 3 8.21 19.56 -33.63
N LYS A 4 8.08 18.26 -33.86
CA LYS A 4 7.10 17.41 -33.17
C LYS A 4 7.34 17.56 -31.67
N ALA A 5 6.37 18.16 -30.97
CA ALA A 5 6.31 18.11 -29.53
C ALA A 5 6.07 16.65 -29.12
N THR A 6 7.10 15.99 -28.68
CA THR A 6 7.01 14.69 -27.99
C THR A 6 6.25 14.95 -26.69
N SER A 7 4.97 14.64 -26.64
CA SER A 7 4.22 14.60 -25.40
C SER A 7 4.87 13.53 -24.51
N THR A 8 5.70 13.95 -23.60
CA THR A 8 6.23 13.09 -22.55
C THR A 8 5.05 12.75 -21.64
N ILE A 9 4.48 11.56 -21.86
CA ILE A 9 3.48 11.00 -20.94
C ILE A 9 4.17 10.89 -19.60
N LYS A 10 3.74 11.70 -18.62
CA LYS A 10 4.25 11.63 -17.26
C LYS A 10 3.97 10.22 -16.73
N PRO A 11 4.94 9.53 -16.14
CA PRO A 11 4.71 8.20 -15.59
C PRO A 11 3.61 8.27 -14.54
N ILE A 12 2.53 7.53 -14.75
CA ILE A 12 1.47 7.39 -13.77
C ILE A 12 1.96 6.45 -12.68
N VAL A 13 1.91 6.89 -11.44
CA VAL A 13 2.14 6.05 -10.27
C VAL A 13 0.78 5.67 -9.69
N LYS A 14 0.56 4.39 -9.51
CA LYS A 14 -0.67 3.86 -8.93
C LYS A 14 -0.46 3.54 -7.45
N VAL A 15 -1.36 4.02 -6.60
CA VAL A 15 -1.38 3.74 -5.16
C VAL A 15 -2.67 3.00 -4.85
N ILE A 16 -2.54 1.76 -4.38
CA ILE A 16 -3.67 0.87 -4.11
C ILE A 16 -3.73 0.61 -2.61
N GLY A 17 -4.78 1.10 -1.96
CA GLY A 17 -5.11 0.77 -0.59
C GLY A 17 -5.86 -0.56 -0.54
N VAL A 18 -5.45 -1.45 0.35
CA VAL A 18 -6.06 -2.78 0.48
C VAL A 18 -6.48 -3.03 1.92
N GLY A 19 -7.75 -3.32 2.11
CA GLY A 19 -8.37 -3.45 3.42
C GLY A 19 -8.61 -2.10 4.10
N CYS A 20 -9.35 -2.07 5.18
CA CYS A 20 -9.77 -0.85 5.87
C CYS A 20 -8.60 0.11 6.18
N GLY A 21 -7.52 -0.40 6.81
CA GLY A 21 -6.36 0.43 7.17
C GLY A 21 -5.62 0.97 5.93
N GLY A 22 -5.41 0.15 4.89
CA GLY A 22 -4.81 0.61 3.64
C GLY A 22 -5.65 1.68 2.93
N ASN A 23 -6.97 1.51 2.94
CA ASN A 23 -7.92 2.46 2.37
C ASN A 23 -7.95 3.80 3.13
N ASN A 24 -7.84 3.78 4.46
CA ASN A 24 -7.73 5.02 5.25
C ASN A 24 -6.54 5.86 4.83
N ILE A 25 -5.39 5.22 4.60
CA ILE A 25 -4.16 5.89 4.17
C ILE A 25 -4.33 6.46 2.76
N VAL A 26 -4.87 5.66 1.83
CA VAL A 26 -5.12 6.11 0.45
C VAL A 26 -6.12 7.26 0.41
N ASN A 27 -7.21 7.18 1.16
CA ASN A 27 -8.18 8.26 1.27
C ASN A 27 -7.53 9.58 1.71
N HIS A 28 -6.65 9.51 2.70
CA HIS A 28 -5.97 10.69 3.20
C HIS A 28 -4.96 11.27 2.19
N ILE A 29 -4.21 10.40 1.48
CA ILE A 29 -3.23 10.85 0.48
C ILE A 29 -3.93 11.41 -0.77
N SER A 30 -5.06 10.82 -1.17
CA SER A 30 -5.79 11.22 -2.39
C SER A 30 -6.29 12.66 -2.34
N THR A 31 -6.57 13.19 -1.14
CA THR A 31 -6.97 14.59 -0.95
C THR A 31 -5.83 15.59 -1.22
N SER A 32 -4.59 15.12 -1.32
CA SER A 32 -3.41 15.98 -1.50
C SER A 32 -3.14 16.38 -2.96
N HIS A 33 -4.03 16.10 -3.90
CA HIS A 33 -3.95 16.46 -5.34
C HIS A 33 -2.56 16.26 -5.96
N LEU A 34 -2.01 15.07 -5.85
CA LEU A 34 -0.70 14.74 -6.41
C LEU A 34 -0.80 14.47 -7.92
N GLU A 35 -0.27 15.37 -8.75
CA GLU A 35 -0.23 15.16 -10.19
C GLU A 35 0.58 13.92 -10.57
N GLY A 36 0.07 13.13 -11.52
CA GLY A 36 0.71 11.90 -12.01
C GLY A 36 0.47 10.69 -11.12
N PHE A 37 -0.47 10.77 -10.16
CA PHE A 37 -0.89 9.66 -9.31
C PHE A 37 -2.32 9.23 -9.61
N SER A 38 -2.56 7.93 -9.56
CA SER A 38 -3.91 7.37 -9.51
C SER A 38 -4.08 6.58 -8.20
N PHE A 39 -5.23 6.76 -7.58
CA PHE A 39 -5.56 6.16 -6.28
C PHE A 39 -6.69 5.16 -6.46
N VAL A 40 -6.50 3.97 -5.87
CA VAL A 40 -7.46 2.87 -5.91
C VAL A 40 -7.71 2.38 -4.49
N ALA A 41 -8.96 2.14 -4.15
CA ALA A 41 -9.34 1.49 -2.90
C ALA A 41 -9.88 0.09 -3.20
N CYS A 42 -9.32 -0.93 -2.55
CA CYS A 42 -9.75 -2.31 -2.66
C CYS A 42 -10.18 -2.83 -1.28
N ASP A 43 -11.39 -3.34 -1.17
CA ASP A 43 -11.89 -3.98 0.04
C ASP A 43 -12.94 -5.05 -0.26
N MET A 44 -13.18 -5.93 0.71
CA MET A 44 -14.33 -6.84 0.71
C MET A 44 -15.59 -6.21 1.33
N ASP A 45 -15.43 -5.15 2.13
CA ASP A 45 -16.51 -4.43 2.77
C ASP A 45 -16.98 -3.28 1.88
N ALA A 46 -18.23 -3.39 1.38
CA ALA A 46 -18.83 -2.37 0.53
C ALA A 46 -18.95 -1.00 1.22
N LYS A 47 -19.23 -0.98 2.52
CA LYS A 47 -19.36 0.27 3.30
C LYS A 47 -18.04 1.04 3.43
N VAL A 48 -16.90 0.33 3.40
CA VAL A 48 -15.57 0.94 3.38
C VAL A 48 -15.34 1.62 2.04
N LEU A 49 -15.73 0.96 0.94
CA LEU A 49 -15.57 1.49 -0.41
C LEU A 49 -16.50 2.68 -0.70
N GLU A 50 -17.73 2.65 -0.20
CA GLU A 50 -18.68 3.77 -0.32
C GLU A 50 -18.16 5.08 0.28
N LYS A 51 -17.33 4.98 1.33
CA LYS A 51 -16.71 6.14 2.00
C LYS A 51 -15.36 6.53 1.40
N SER A 52 -14.92 5.82 0.36
CA SER A 52 -13.60 6.07 -0.20
C SER A 52 -13.54 7.36 -0.99
N ALA A 53 -12.47 8.15 -0.77
CA ALA A 53 -12.13 9.31 -1.58
C ALA A 53 -11.28 8.95 -2.81
N ALA A 54 -10.93 7.68 -2.99
CA ALA A 54 -10.18 7.22 -4.16
C ALA A 54 -11.05 7.30 -5.43
N ALA A 55 -10.46 7.75 -6.53
CA ALA A 55 -11.17 7.88 -7.81
C ALA A 55 -11.65 6.54 -8.38
N THR A 56 -11.04 5.44 -7.97
CA THR A 56 -11.38 4.08 -8.38
C THR A 56 -11.54 3.19 -7.16
N THR A 57 -12.60 2.41 -7.11
CA THR A 57 -12.82 1.40 -6.08
C THR A 57 -12.98 0.02 -6.70
N LEU A 58 -12.51 -1.01 -6.01
CA LEU A 58 -12.70 -2.40 -6.41
C LEU A 58 -13.17 -3.22 -5.21
N GLN A 59 -14.39 -3.73 -5.28
CA GLN A 59 -14.91 -4.67 -4.31
C GLN A 59 -14.33 -6.07 -4.58
N LEU A 60 -13.64 -6.61 -3.57
CA LEU A 60 -13.09 -7.96 -3.55
C LEU A 60 -14.12 -8.88 -2.89
N GLY A 61 -14.67 -9.82 -3.60
CA GLY A 61 -15.78 -10.63 -3.14
C GLY A 61 -17.15 -10.10 -3.57
N THR A 62 -18.17 -10.87 -3.31
CA THR A 62 -19.52 -10.66 -3.87
C THR A 62 -20.55 -10.20 -2.84
N ASP A 63 -20.35 -10.53 -1.56
CA ASP A 63 -21.33 -10.29 -0.49
C ASP A 63 -21.25 -8.88 0.13
N GLY A 64 -20.12 -8.18 -0.03
CA GLY A 64 -19.91 -6.85 0.52
C GLY A 64 -19.82 -6.79 2.05
N LEU A 65 -19.77 -7.93 2.73
CA LEU A 65 -19.79 -8.04 4.20
C LEU A 65 -18.40 -8.09 4.84
N GLY A 66 -17.35 -7.92 4.04
CA GLY A 66 -15.97 -8.01 4.50
C GLY A 66 -15.48 -9.45 4.67
N SER A 67 -14.23 -9.60 5.13
CA SER A 67 -13.59 -10.92 5.26
C SER A 67 -13.86 -11.63 6.58
N GLY A 68 -14.51 -10.98 7.54
CA GLY A 68 -14.68 -11.55 8.89
C GLY A 68 -13.35 -11.85 9.60
N ASN A 69 -12.34 -11.02 9.39
CA ASN A 69 -10.97 -11.21 9.89
C ASN A 69 -10.30 -12.54 9.44
N SER A 70 -10.70 -13.07 8.27
CA SER A 70 -10.12 -14.26 7.67
C SER A 70 -9.28 -13.92 6.45
N PRO A 71 -7.93 -14.02 6.52
CA PRO A 71 -7.06 -13.83 5.36
C PRO A 71 -7.34 -14.83 4.23
N GLU A 72 -7.69 -16.07 4.58
CA GLU A 72 -8.01 -17.10 3.60
C GLU A 72 -9.28 -16.78 2.80
N LYS A 73 -10.36 -16.31 3.48
CA LYS A 73 -11.58 -15.86 2.78
C LYS A 73 -11.24 -14.71 1.83
N ALA A 74 -10.41 -13.75 2.28
CA ALA A 74 -9.99 -12.63 1.46
C ALA A 74 -9.12 -13.06 0.28
N ARG A 75 -8.20 -14.03 0.49
CA ARG A 75 -7.36 -14.60 -0.56
C ARG A 75 -8.22 -15.23 -1.66
N VAL A 76 -9.13 -16.12 -1.30
CA VAL A 76 -10.00 -16.81 -2.27
C VAL A 76 -10.84 -15.81 -3.06
N ALA A 77 -11.54 -14.90 -2.37
CA ALA A 77 -12.37 -13.88 -3.03
C ALA A 77 -11.57 -12.97 -3.97
N THR A 78 -10.30 -12.68 -3.63
CA THR A 78 -9.42 -11.85 -4.46
C THR A 78 -8.91 -12.62 -5.68
N GLU A 79 -8.62 -13.92 -5.56
CA GLU A 79 -8.24 -14.77 -6.70
C GLU A 79 -9.38 -14.83 -7.73
N GLU A 80 -10.63 -14.92 -7.30
CA GLU A 80 -11.80 -14.88 -8.19
C GLU A 80 -11.96 -13.57 -8.95
N LYS A 81 -11.39 -12.47 -8.42
CA LYS A 81 -11.41 -11.13 -9.02
C LYS A 81 -10.14 -10.79 -9.81
N THR A 82 -9.29 -11.76 -10.12
CA THR A 82 -8.00 -11.54 -10.78
C THR A 82 -8.12 -10.72 -12.08
N ASP A 83 -9.15 -10.94 -12.88
CA ASP A 83 -9.32 -10.20 -14.14
C ASP A 83 -9.73 -8.74 -13.89
N ALA A 84 -10.55 -8.46 -12.90
CA ALA A 84 -10.87 -7.10 -12.50
C ALA A 84 -9.63 -6.38 -11.92
N ILE A 85 -8.78 -7.10 -11.19
CA ILE A 85 -7.50 -6.57 -10.69
C ILE A 85 -6.57 -6.21 -11.85
N LYS A 86 -6.46 -7.06 -12.88
CA LYS A 86 -5.66 -6.77 -14.08
C LYS A 86 -6.15 -5.50 -14.79
N GLN A 87 -7.46 -5.28 -14.84
CA GLN A 87 -8.04 -4.08 -15.44
C GLN A 87 -7.60 -2.79 -14.75
N LEU A 88 -7.28 -2.83 -13.45
CA LEU A 88 -6.72 -1.68 -12.73
C LEU A 88 -5.40 -1.20 -13.33
N PHE A 89 -4.69 -2.05 -14.06
CA PHE A 89 -3.36 -1.77 -14.63
C PHE A 89 -3.38 -1.52 -16.14
N ASN A 90 -4.56 -1.38 -16.76
CA ASN A 90 -4.69 -1.13 -18.21
C ASN A 90 -4.07 0.22 -18.64
N ASP A 91 -3.96 1.19 -17.73
CA ASP A 91 -3.28 2.47 -17.91
C ASP A 91 -1.75 2.36 -17.86
N LYS A 92 -1.21 1.14 -17.64
CA LYS A 92 0.22 0.82 -17.61
C LYS A 92 1.03 1.76 -16.73
N PRO A 93 0.76 1.82 -15.42
CA PRO A 93 1.50 2.67 -14.52
C PRO A 93 2.99 2.25 -14.52
N SER A 94 3.88 3.20 -14.34
CA SER A 94 5.31 2.91 -14.25
C SER A 94 5.70 2.23 -12.93
N MET A 95 4.86 2.42 -11.91
CA MET A 95 5.06 1.88 -10.57
C MET A 95 3.73 1.73 -9.83
N THR A 96 3.63 0.69 -9.02
CA THR A 96 2.50 0.48 -8.12
C THR A 96 2.98 0.45 -6.67
N PHE A 97 2.29 1.20 -5.81
CA PHE A 97 2.39 1.06 -4.36
C PHE A 97 1.16 0.33 -3.84
N VAL A 98 1.37 -0.80 -3.17
CA VAL A 98 0.31 -1.54 -2.46
C VAL A 98 0.42 -1.20 -0.98
N VAL A 99 -0.57 -0.51 -0.45
CA VAL A 99 -0.60 -0.01 0.94
C VAL A 99 -1.61 -0.83 1.74
N THR A 100 -1.19 -1.42 2.84
CA THR A 100 -2.04 -2.29 3.66
C THR A 100 -1.68 -2.26 5.14
N CYS A 101 -2.61 -2.68 5.99
CA CYS A 101 -2.35 -3.02 7.39
C CYS A 101 -2.49 -4.53 7.55
N LEU A 102 -1.42 -5.19 7.99
CA LEU A 102 -1.38 -6.64 8.18
C LEU A 102 -1.99 -7.05 9.53
N GLY A 103 -2.39 -8.30 9.62
CA GLY A 103 -3.05 -8.87 10.81
C GLY A 103 -4.57 -8.89 10.72
N GLY A 104 -5.18 -8.12 9.81
CA GLY A 104 -6.59 -8.23 9.44
C GLY A 104 -6.81 -9.22 8.31
N GLY A 105 -8.09 -9.52 7.99
CA GLY A 105 -8.38 -10.48 6.94
C GLY A 105 -8.11 -9.93 5.54
N CYS A 106 -8.78 -8.84 5.15
CA CYS A 106 -8.69 -8.31 3.78
C CYS A 106 -7.27 -7.87 3.43
N GLY A 107 -6.64 -7.01 4.24
CA GLY A 107 -5.28 -6.51 3.98
C GLY A 107 -4.25 -7.62 3.86
N THR A 108 -4.31 -8.62 4.75
CA THR A 108 -3.35 -9.73 4.78
C THR A 108 -3.54 -10.70 3.63
N GLY A 109 -4.79 -11.02 3.27
CA GLY A 109 -5.09 -12.01 2.23
C GLY A 109 -5.06 -11.45 0.81
N ALA A 110 -5.56 -10.23 0.61
CA ALA A 110 -5.75 -9.64 -0.72
C ALA A 110 -4.49 -8.90 -1.24
N ALA A 111 -3.77 -8.18 -0.38
CA ALA A 111 -2.65 -7.35 -0.82
C ALA A 111 -1.54 -8.13 -1.56
N PRO A 112 -1.16 -9.36 -1.13
CA PRO A 112 -0.18 -10.15 -1.86
C PRO A 112 -0.61 -10.53 -3.28
N ILE A 113 -1.92 -10.75 -3.49
CA ILE A 113 -2.46 -11.11 -4.81
C ILE A 113 -2.42 -9.89 -5.74
N ILE A 114 -2.85 -8.73 -5.25
CA ILE A 114 -2.80 -7.49 -6.01
C ILE A 114 -1.36 -7.14 -6.38
N ALA A 115 -0.41 -7.29 -5.45
CA ALA A 115 1.01 -7.09 -5.71
C ALA A 115 1.52 -8.08 -6.78
N ARG A 116 1.13 -9.36 -6.69
CA ARG A 116 1.48 -10.40 -7.65
C ARG A 116 1.01 -10.05 -9.06
N GLU A 117 -0.25 -9.64 -9.21
CA GLU A 117 -0.80 -9.33 -10.53
C GLU A 117 -0.14 -8.08 -11.13
N SER A 118 0.14 -7.04 -10.32
CA SER A 118 0.93 -5.88 -10.76
C SER A 118 2.31 -6.30 -11.27
N LYS A 119 3.03 -7.12 -10.49
CA LYS A 119 4.36 -7.63 -10.84
C LYS A 119 4.35 -8.50 -12.11
N LYS A 120 3.35 -9.38 -12.28
CA LYS A 120 3.17 -10.19 -13.50
C LYS A 120 2.99 -9.35 -14.76
N MET A 121 2.43 -8.16 -14.63
CA MET A 121 2.28 -7.22 -15.74
C MET A 121 3.55 -6.39 -16.00
N GLY A 122 4.66 -6.70 -15.33
CA GLY A 122 5.95 -6.02 -15.51
C GLY A 122 6.02 -4.64 -14.84
N ILE A 123 5.10 -4.34 -13.91
CA ILE A 123 5.05 -3.07 -13.21
C ILE A 123 5.88 -3.17 -11.93
N THR A 124 6.80 -2.22 -11.72
CA THR A 124 7.57 -2.15 -10.47
C THR A 124 6.62 -1.98 -9.29
N THR A 125 6.58 -2.98 -8.40
CA THR A 125 5.61 -3.06 -7.31
C THR A 125 6.31 -2.92 -5.96
N VAL A 126 5.87 -1.95 -5.18
CA VAL A 126 6.37 -1.67 -3.82
C VAL A 126 5.23 -1.87 -2.84
N ALA A 127 5.44 -2.69 -1.83
CA ALA A 127 4.48 -2.88 -0.74
C ALA A 127 4.86 -2.02 0.47
N LEU A 128 3.86 -1.40 1.07
CA LEU A 128 3.95 -0.63 2.30
C LEU A 128 2.94 -1.21 3.29
N ALA A 129 3.42 -1.72 4.41
CA ALA A 129 2.54 -2.40 5.35
C ALA A 129 2.82 -2.01 6.80
N THR A 130 1.77 -1.96 7.63
CA THR A 130 1.91 -1.89 9.07
C THR A 130 1.76 -3.26 9.72
N LEU A 131 2.46 -3.45 10.83
CA LEU A 131 2.27 -4.58 11.73
C LEU A 131 1.31 -4.20 12.86
N PRO A 132 0.51 -5.16 13.37
CA PRO A 132 -0.40 -4.89 14.46
C PRO A 132 0.34 -4.49 15.75
N PHE A 133 -0.37 -3.82 16.66
CA PHE A 133 0.10 -3.64 18.04
C PHE A 133 0.05 -4.98 18.79
N GLU A 134 0.95 -5.18 19.75
CA GLU A 134 0.97 -6.40 20.58
C GLU A 134 -0.37 -6.66 21.28
N LEU A 135 -1.04 -5.60 21.73
CA LEU A 135 -2.36 -5.69 22.36
C LEU A 135 -3.48 -6.23 21.44
N GLU A 136 -3.26 -6.31 20.11
CA GLU A 136 -4.23 -6.88 19.18
C GLU A 136 -4.23 -8.42 19.21
N GLY A 137 -3.26 -9.03 19.88
CA GLY A 137 -3.19 -10.45 20.20
C GLY A 137 -2.45 -11.30 19.18
N GLU A 138 -2.05 -12.48 19.62
CA GLU A 138 -1.20 -13.42 18.86
C GLU A 138 -1.77 -13.81 17.49
N ARG A 139 -3.09 -13.96 17.39
CA ARG A 139 -3.74 -14.29 16.14
C ARG A 139 -3.43 -13.27 15.05
N ARG A 140 -3.49 -11.96 15.37
CA ARG A 140 -3.19 -10.91 14.40
C ARG A 140 -1.71 -10.90 14.04
N PHE A 141 -0.83 -11.18 14.99
CA PHE A 141 0.60 -11.31 14.73
C PHE A 141 0.93 -12.48 13.82
N SER A 142 0.33 -13.64 14.06
CA SER A 142 0.50 -14.83 13.22
C SER A 142 0.04 -14.56 11.79
N GLN A 143 -1.16 -13.97 11.62
CA GLN A 143 -1.68 -13.56 10.31
C GLN A 143 -0.76 -12.54 9.63
N ALA A 144 -0.26 -11.54 10.37
CA ALA A 144 0.66 -10.55 9.83
C ALA A 144 1.98 -11.18 9.36
N SER A 145 2.52 -12.13 10.10
CA SER A 145 3.76 -12.85 9.73
C SER A 145 3.60 -13.60 8.40
N GLU A 146 2.49 -14.27 8.19
CA GLU A 146 2.16 -14.91 6.91
C GLU A 146 2.01 -13.87 5.79
N GLY A 147 1.31 -12.77 6.07
CA GLY A 147 1.14 -11.65 5.13
C GLY A 147 2.46 -11.04 4.67
N ILE A 148 3.42 -10.87 5.59
CA ILE A 148 4.79 -10.39 5.28
C ILE A 148 5.46 -11.31 4.27
N GLN A 149 5.45 -12.62 4.53
CA GLN A 149 6.10 -13.60 3.65
C GLN A 149 5.49 -13.59 2.24
N ASN A 150 4.15 -13.51 2.17
CA ASN A 150 3.44 -13.49 0.91
C ASN A 150 3.66 -12.17 0.13
N LEU A 151 3.68 -11.02 0.82
CA LEU A 151 4.01 -9.73 0.19
C LEU A 151 5.46 -9.68 -0.29
N ALA A 152 6.41 -10.17 0.51
CA ALA A 152 7.83 -10.14 0.16
C ALA A 152 8.14 -10.95 -1.11
N ARG A 153 7.40 -12.04 -1.37
CA ARG A 153 7.52 -12.82 -2.62
C ARG A 153 6.96 -12.10 -3.84
N ASN A 154 5.98 -11.23 -3.64
CA ASN A 154 5.17 -10.63 -4.68
C ASN A 154 5.43 -9.14 -4.94
N ALA A 155 6.37 -8.52 -4.24
CA ALA A 155 6.80 -7.15 -4.44
C ALA A 155 8.33 -7.07 -4.65
N GLU A 156 8.82 -6.04 -5.35
CA GLU A 156 10.25 -5.77 -5.49
C GLU A 156 10.85 -5.17 -4.20
N ALA A 157 10.03 -4.47 -3.43
CA ALA A 157 10.41 -3.94 -2.12
C ALA A 157 9.21 -4.00 -1.17
N LEU A 158 9.48 -4.32 0.09
CA LEU A 158 8.52 -4.30 1.17
C LEU A 158 9.03 -3.41 2.29
N PHE A 159 8.25 -2.39 2.62
CA PHE A 159 8.47 -1.52 3.78
C PHE A 159 7.49 -1.88 4.87
N LEU A 160 8.01 -2.18 6.05
CA LEU A 160 7.23 -2.54 7.23
C LEU A 160 7.36 -1.44 8.27
N LEU A 161 6.22 -0.96 8.76
CA LEU A 161 6.12 -0.09 9.92
C LEU A 161 5.55 -0.92 11.08
N ASN A 162 6.32 -1.06 12.14
CA ASN A 162 5.84 -1.73 13.34
C ASN A 162 5.10 -0.71 14.22
N ASN A 163 3.79 -0.89 14.40
CA ASN A 163 2.97 -0.01 15.23
C ASN A 163 3.40 0.00 16.71
N GLN A 164 4.04 -1.07 17.16
CA GLN A 164 4.55 -1.13 18.55
C GLN A 164 5.57 -0.03 18.85
N TYR A 165 6.42 0.33 17.86
CA TYR A 165 7.34 1.49 18.04
C TYR A 165 6.63 2.79 18.32
N ILE A 166 5.43 2.97 17.76
CA ILE A 166 4.64 4.18 18.02
C ILE A 166 4.15 4.21 19.44
N LYS A 167 3.67 3.07 19.95
CA LYS A 167 3.25 2.94 21.35
C LYS A 167 4.41 3.17 22.32
N GLU A 168 5.58 2.64 22.01
CA GLU A 168 6.79 2.82 22.84
C GLU A 168 7.29 4.27 22.85
N GLN A 169 7.23 4.94 21.72
CA GLN A 169 7.66 6.35 21.57
C GLN A 169 6.65 7.34 22.18
N TYR A 170 5.38 6.95 22.25
CA TYR A 170 4.26 7.80 22.68
C TYR A 170 3.41 7.05 23.71
N CYS A 171 4.05 6.58 24.80
CA CYS A 171 3.46 5.71 25.80
C CYS A 171 2.21 6.28 26.49
N ASP A 172 2.06 7.60 26.54
CA ASP A 172 0.93 8.28 27.18
C ASP A 172 -0.28 8.48 26.25
N LEU A 173 -0.18 8.08 24.97
CA LEU A 173 -1.29 8.25 24.05
C LEU A 173 -2.40 7.21 24.29
N PRO A 174 -3.66 7.64 24.35
CA PRO A 174 -4.80 6.75 24.22
C PRO A 174 -4.72 5.91 22.95
N ILE A 175 -5.24 4.68 22.99
CA ILE A 175 -5.06 3.71 21.92
C ILE A 175 -5.56 4.19 20.55
N ASN A 176 -6.69 4.90 20.52
CA ASN A 176 -7.23 5.49 19.30
C ASN A 176 -6.30 6.55 18.69
N GLN A 177 -5.58 7.32 19.53
CA GLN A 177 -4.59 8.28 19.07
C GLN A 177 -3.31 7.58 18.61
N ALA A 178 -2.93 6.45 19.21
CA ALA A 178 -1.80 5.64 18.75
C ALA A 178 -2.06 5.08 17.34
N PHE A 179 -3.26 4.57 17.04
CA PHE A 179 -3.65 4.16 15.69
C PHE A 179 -3.61 5.32 14.70
N ALA A 180 -4.19 6.47 15.05
CA ALA A 180 -4.14 7.66 14.19
C ALA A 180 -2.70 8.13 13.92
N LYS A 181 -1.80 8.00 14.91
CA LYS A 181 -0.37 8.31 14.74
C LYS A 181 0.33 7.32 13.81
N ALA A 182 -0.02 6.02 13.90
CA ALA A 182 0.49 4.98 13.00
C ALA A 182 0.08 5.25 11.55
N ASP A 183 -1.18 5.54 11.32
CA ASP A 183 -1.72 5.88 10.00
C ASP A 183 -1.02 7.12 9.42
N ASN A 184 -0.87 8.19 10.23
CA ASN A 184 -0.17 9.41 9.82
C ASN A 184 1.31 9.15 9.47
N LEU A 185 2.01 8.32 10.24
CA LEU A 185 3.41 7.99 9.96
C LEU A 185 3.54 7.17 8.66
N LEU A 186 2.67 6.16 8.47
CA LEU A 186 2.67 5.37 7.24
C LEU A 186 2.34 6.25 6.02
N MET A 187 1.42 7.18 6.18
CA MET A 187 1.10 8.17 5.16
C MET A 187 2.30 9.04 4.79
N GLU A 188 3.02 9.60 5.76
CA GLU A 188 4.20 10.43 5.51
C GLU A 188 5.35 9.62 4.88
N VAL A 189 5.57 8.38 5.34
CA VAL A 189 6.52 7.45 4.72
C VAL A 189 6.12 7.17 3.28
N THR A 190 4.85 6.87 3.03
CA THR A 190 4.31 6.62 1.69
C THR A 190 4.54 7.83 0.78
N LYS A 191 4.15 9.03 1.19
CA LYS A 191 4.38 10.28 0.43
C LYS A 191 5.87 10.52 0.14
N SER A 192 6.73 10.27 1.12
CA SER A 192 8.18 10.48 0.98
C SER A 192 8.82 9.49 0.01
N LEU A 193 8.44 8.21 0.07
CA LEU A 193 8.89 7.18 -0.86
C LEU A 193 8.42 7.45 -2.28
N ILE A 194 7.15 7.77 -2.44
CA ILE A 194 6.57 8.16 -3.72
C ILE A 194 7.38 9.32 -4.32
N ARG A 195 7.58 10.41 -3.58
CA ARG A 195 8.36 11.58 -4.04
C ARG A 195 9.81 11.20 -4.38
N ALA A 196 10.44 10.34 -3.59
CA ALA A 196 11.81 9.91 -3.82
C ALA A 196 11.97 9.07 -5.10
N MET A 197 10.98 8.21 -5.39
CA MET A 197 11.03 7.28 -6.51
C MET A 197 10.53 7.89 -7.83
N THR A 198 9.70 8.94 -7.76
CA THR A 198 9.09 9.57 -8.95
C THR A 198 9.83 10.83 -9.43
N LYS A 199 10.81 11.35 -8.68
CA LYS A 199 11.64 12.45 -9.18
C LYS A 199 12.42 12.01 -10.42
N PRO A 200 12.45 12.85 -11.51
CA PRO A 200 13.23 12.51 -12.70
C PRO A 200 14.69 12.21 -12.32
N LYS A 201 15.22 11.13 -12.88
CA LYS A 201 16.65 10.76 -12.71
C LYS A 201 17.52 11.90 -13.24
N GLN A 202 17.99 12.78 -12.38
CA GLN A 202 19.19 13.55 -12.67
C GLN A 202 20.36 12.55 -12.62
N ALA A 203 21.01 12.41 -13.77
CA ALA A 203 22.09 11.45 -13.96
C ALA A 203 23.16 11.58 -12.87
N THR A 204 23.61 10.45 -12.35
CA THR A 204 24.92 10.17 -11.76
C THR A 204 25.28 10.60 -10.32
N LYS A 205 24.37 10.94 -9.41
CA LYS A 205 24.79 11.08 -7.97
C LYS A 205 23.86 10.40 -6.94
N ARG A 206 22.98 9.53 -7.37
CA ARG A 206 21.85 9.07 -6.54
C ARG A 206 22.07 7.78 -5.76
N THR A 207 22.99 6.92 -6.18
CA THR A 207 23.30 5.66 -5.48
C THR A 207 23.92 5.89 -4.09
N SER A 208 24.62 7.03 -3.91
CA SER A 208 25.20 7.38 -2.62
C SER A 208 24.17 7.85 -1.59
N ARG A 209 23.14 8.61 -2.01
CA ARG A 209 22.12 9.15 -1.10
C ARG A 209 21.17 8.09 -0.54
N ILE A 210 20.80 7.11 -1.36
CA ILE A 210 19.97 5.98 -0.89
C ILE A 210 20.77 5.11 0.08
N LYS A 211 22.05 4.82 -0.23
CA LYS A 211 22.95 4.12 0.69
C LYS A 211 23.15 4.88 1.99
N GLU A 212 23.22 6.20 1.93
CA GLU A 212 23.39 7.07 3.09
C GLU A 212 22.11 7.16 3.96
N PHE A 213 20.93 7.20 3.32
CA PHE A 213 19.65 7.11 3.99
C PHE A 213 19.50 5.79 4.77
N PHE A 214 19.77 4.65 4.13
CA PHE A 214 19.75 3.35 4.80
C PHE A 214 20.85 3.18 5.86
N LYS A 215 22.00 3.85 5.69
CA LYS A 215 23.05 3.85 6.71
C LYS A 215 22.63 4.61 7.98
N ARG A 216 21.89 5.71 7.84
CA ARG A 216 21.33 6.48 8.97
C ARG A 216 20.20 5.73 9.71
N LEU A 217 19.45 4.88 9.04
CA LEU A 217 18.42 4.03 9.67
C LEU A 217 19.03 2.85 10.45
N LYS A 218 20.27 2.44 10.18
CA LYS A 218 20.97 1.37 10.92
C LYS A 218 21.74 1.85 12.14
N CYS A 219 21.84 3.14 12.38
CA CYS A 219 22.63 3.75 13.47
C CYS A 219 21.76 4.40 14.55
N LYS A 220 20.54 3.90 14.78
CA LYS A 220 19.76 4.23 15.98
C LYS A 220 19.15 2.96 16.54
#